data_b958bac8715327e8e7c86f192820fc25
#
_entry.id   b958bac8715327e8e7c86f192820fc25
#
_cell.length_a   1.000
_cell.length_b   1.000
_cell.length_c   1.000
_cell.angle_alpha   90.00
_cell.angle_beta   90.00
_cell.angle_gamma   90.00
#
_symmetry.space_group_name_H-M   'P 1'
#
loop_
_entity.id
_entity.type
_entity.pdbx_description
1 polymer ?
#
loop_
_entity_poly.entity_id
_entity_poly.type
_entity_poly.pdbx_seq_one_letter_code
_entity_poly.pdbx_strand_id
1 'polypeptide(L)'
;CGLARGYWTLFAARVGVGVGEATLGPAAYSMITDYFPKNVLARALSVYMVGVTLGSGFAYMLGSAVVSYVEGMDQIMLPVFGAMEGWQVTFVIIGIPGVLVSILMLATVKEPARAGVVDQDAIPVREVTQYLWQRRSAYLGHIFGISIFIMVVYALNLWGPSYFIRTFEYSRSE
;
A
#
# COMPACT_ATOMS: atom_id res chain seq x y z
N CYS A 1 -10.56 0.44 7.79
CA CYS A 1 -10.82 -1.01 7.87
C CYS A 1 -11.25 -1.40 9.29
N GLY A 2 -10.50 -1.06 10.36
CA GLY A 2 -10.81 -1.46 11.74
C GLY A 2 -12.19 -1.06 12.28
N LEU A 3 -12.84 -0.07 11.70
CA LEU A 3 -14.20 0.35 12.09
C LEU A 3 -15.31 -0.29 11.23
N ALA A 4 -14.95 -1.20 10.32
CA ALA A 4 -15.92 -1.86 9.47
C ALA A 4 -16.78 -2.84 10.28
N ARG A 5 -18.10 -2.77 10.08
CA ARG A 5 -19.08 -3.61 10.79
C ARG A 5 -19.64 -4.76 9.94
N GLY A 6 -19.15 -4.92 8.72
CA GLY A 6 -19.59 -5.96 7.81
C GLY A 6 -18.79 -5.97 6.52
N TYR A 7 -19.04 -6.99 5.69
CA TYR A 7 -18.32 -7.23 4.45
C TYR A 7 -18.24 -6.00 3.54
N TRP A 8 -19.35 -5.37 3.22
CA TRP A 8 -19.39 -4.26 2.27
C TRP A 8 -18.67 -3.00 2.78
N THR A 9 -18.73 -2.73 4.08
CA THR A 9 -18.00 -1.61 4.69
C THR A 9 -16.50 -1.87 4.70
N LEU A 10 -16.08 -3.12 4.95
CA LEU A 10 -14.68 -3.52 4.84
C LEU A 10 -14.20 -3.46 3.39
N PHE A 11 -15.00 -3.96 2.45
CA PHE A 11 -14.68 -3.90 1.03
C PHE A 11 -14.48 -2.45 0.55
N ALA A 12 -15.41 -1.55 0.86
CA ALA A 12 -15.28 -0.14 0.50
C ALA A 12 -14.04 0.51 1.13
N ALA A 13 -13.74 0.20 2.40
CA ALA A 13 -12.54 0.67 3.07
C ALA A 13 -11.25 0.13 2.40
N ARG A 14 -11.23 -1.13 1.97
CA ARG A 14 -10.09 -1.73 1.22
C ARG A 14 -9.91 -1.11 -0.15
N VAL A 15 -11.00 -0.80 -0.85
CA VAL A 15 -10.93 -0.03 -2.11
C VAL A 15 -10.30 1.35 -1.85
N GLY A 16 -10.72 2.04 -0.79
CA GLY A 16 -10.12 3.33 -0.41
C GLY A 16 -8.62 3.24 -0.10
N VAL A 17 -8.17 2.18 0.57
CA VAL A 17 -6.73 1.90 0.77
C VAL A 17 -6.02 1.73 -0.57
N GLY A 18 -6.58 0.93 -1.49
CA GLY A 18 -6.00 0.71 -2.82
C GLY A 18 -5.86 2.00 -3.63
N VAL A 19 -6.84 2.90 -3.56
CA VAL A 19 -6.76 4.23 -4.19
C VAL A 19 -5.61 5.05 -3.59
N GLY A 20 -5.44 5.03 -2.26
CA GLY A 20 -4.32 5.70 -1.59
C GLY A 20 -2.95 5.12 -1.99
N GLU A 21 -2.84 3.79 -2.04
CA GLU A 21 -1.61 3.10 -2.44
C GLU A 21 -1.23 3.37 -3.89
N ALA A 22 -2.20 3.47 -4.80
CA ALA A 22 -1.95 3.73 -6.22
C ALA A 22 -1.25 5.06 -6.48
N THR A 23 -1.41 6.05 -5.61
CA THR A 23 -0.78 7.38 -5.75
C THR A 23 0.62 7.43 -5.15
N LEU A 24 0.97 6.55 -4.20
CA LEU A 24 2.22 6.61 -3.45
C LEU A 24 3.45 6.39 -4.34
N GLY A 25 3.42 5.36 -5.19
CA GLY A 25 4.54 5.03 -6.07
C GLY A 25 4.91 6.20 -7.00
N PRO A 26 4.01 6.66 -7.88
CA PRO A 26 4.28 7.78 -8.78
C PRO A 26 4.71 9.05 -8.05
N ALA A 27 4.08 9.37 -6.92
CA ALA A 27 4.44 10.55 -6.13
C ALA A 27 5.85 10.44 -5.54
N ALA A 28 6.20 9.29 -4.95
CA ALA A 28 7.54 9.05 -4.39
C ALA A 28 8.63 9.14 -5.47
N TYR A 29 8.41 8.50 -6.62
CA TYR A 29 9.37 8.59 -7.73
C TYR A 29 9.53 10.02 -8.24
N SER A 30 8.44 10.76 -8.42
CA SER A 30 8.48 12.16 -8.84
C SER A 30 9.28 13.01 -7.85
N MET A 31 8.97 12.91 -6.56
CA MET A 31 9.69 13.66 -5.52
C MET A 31 11.18 13.30 -5.48
N ILE A 32 11.55 12.03 -5.55
CA ILE A 32 12.95 11.61 -5.55
C ILE A 32 13.68 12.17 -6.76
N THR A 33 13.06 12.20 -7.93
CA THR A 33 13.68 12.76 -9.14
C THR A 33 13.90 14.27 -9.06
N ASP A 34 13.04 14.98 -8.33
CA ASP A 34 13.17 16.42 -8.12
C ASP A 34 14.17 16.79 -7.02
N TYR A 35 14.35 15.92 -6.00
CA TYR A 35 15.30 16.13 -4.91
C TYR A 35 16.75 15.80 -5.27
N PHE A 36 16.97 14.79 -6.11
CA PHE A 36 18.31 14.25 -6.36
C PHE A 36 18.78 14.51 -7.79
N PRO A 37 19.99 15.05 -7.97
CA PRO A 37 20.56 15.24 -9.31
C PRO A 37 20.83 13.89 -9.99
N LYS A 38 20.86 13.89 -11.33
CA LYS A 38 20.96 12.69 -12.18
C LYS A 38 22.12 11.74 -11.82
N ASN A 39 23.24 12.28 -11.35
CA ASN A 39 24.43 11.50 -11.00
C ASN A 39 24.27 10.63 -9.74
N VAL A 40 23.34 10.95 -8.83
CA VAL A 40 23.06 10.17 -7.62
C VAL A 40 21.64 9.59 -7.57
N LEU A 41 20.82 9.90 -8.56
CA LEU A 41 19.42 9.49 -8.64
C LEU A 41 19.25 7.96 -8.53
N ALA A 42 20.09 7.19 -9.24
CA ALA A 42 20.04 5.73 -9.19
C ALA A 42 20.27 5.19 -7.77
N ARG A 43 21.20 5.82 -7.01
CA ARG A 43 21.44 5.44 -5.61
C ARG A 43 20.26 5.77 -4.73
N ALA A 44 19.65 6.96 -4.89
CA ALA A 44 18.46 7.35 -4.13
C ALA A 44 17.29 6.39 -4.37
N LEU A 45 17.05 6.05 -5.63
CA LEU A 45 16.01 5.06 -5.99
C LEU A 45 16.31 3.67 -5.44
N SER A 46 17.58 3.24 -5.42
CA SER A 46 17.98 1.96 -4.83
C SER A 46 17.70 1.92 -3.32
N VAL A 47 18.01 2.99 -2.59
CA VAL A 47 17.71 3.11 -1.15
C VAL A 47 16.20 3.04 -0.92
N TYR A 48 15.42 3.74 -1.73
CA TYR A 48 13.95 3.66 -1.67
C TYR A 48 13.45 2.22 -1.86
N MET A 49 13.96 1.49 -2.86
CA MET A 49 13.58 0.10 -3.11
C MET A 49 13.98 -0.86 -1.99
N VAL A 50 15.15 -0.68 -1.40
CA VAL A 50 15.55 -1.44 -0.19
C VAL A 50 14.58 -1.16 0.95
N GLY A 51 14.16 0.10 1.13
CA GLY A 51 13.15 0.47 2.12
C GLY A 51 11.81 -0.23 1.91
N VAL A 52 11.35 -0.35 0.65
CA VAL A 52 10.12 -1.09 0.31
C VAL A 52 10.24 -2.57 0.69
N THR A 53 11.37 -3.21 0.35
CA THR A 53 11.61 -4.63 0.64
C THR A 53 11.69 -4.91 2.14
N LEU A 54 12.48 -4.10 2.87
CA LEU A 54 12.59 -4.23 4.33
C LEU A 54 11.26 -3.93 5.02
N GLY A 55 10.53 -2.90 4.54
CA GLY A 55 9.21 -2.55 5.06
C GLY A 55 8.20 -3.68 4.91
N SER A 56 8.24 -4.41 3.80
CA SER A 56 7.39 -5.59 3.60
C SER A 56 7.71 -6.69 4.62
N GLY A 57 9.00 -6.99 4.85
CA GLY A 57 9.42 -7.95 5.88
C GLY A 57 8.96 -7.55 7.28
N PHE A 58 9.16 -6.28 7.64
CA PHE A 58 8.68 -5.72 8.91
C PHE A 58 7.16 -5.82 9.06
N ALA A 59 6.41 -5.55 8.00
CA ALA A 59 4.96 -5.63 8.00
C ALA A 59 4.46 -7.05 8.29
N TYR A 60 5.10 -8.07 7.72
CA TYR A 60 4.78 -9.47 8.02
C TYR A 60 5.09 -9.82 9.48
N MET A 61 6.24 -9.42 10.02
CA MET A 61 6.61 -9.68 11.40
C MET A 61 5.65 -8.99 12.39
N LEU A 62 5.38 -7.71 12.19
CA LEU A 62 4.43 -6.96 13.03
C LEU A 62 3.01 -7.50 12.91
N GLY A 63 2.59 -7.81 11.69
CA GLY A 63 1.26 -8.39 11.44
C GLY A 63 1.09 -9.72 12.15
N SER A 64 2.06 -10.62 12.06
CA SER A 64 2.06 -11.90 12.77
C SER A 64 2.02 -11.72 14.28
N ALA A 65 2.84 -10.84 14.84
CA ALA A 65 2.88 -10.56 16.28
C ALA A 65 1.54 -10.01 16.80
N VAL A 66 0.92 -9.07 16.05
CA VAL A 66 -0.38 -8.51 16.42
C VAL A 66 -1.48 -9.56 16.34
N VAL A 67 -1.50 -10.37 15.27
CA VAL A 67 -2.49 -11.46 15.13
C VAL A 67 -2.35 -12.45 16.28
N SER A 68 -1.13 -12.88 16.61
CA SER A 68 -0.89 -13.81 17.74
C SER A 68 -1.30 -13.20 19.08
N TYR A 69 -1.14 -11.89 19.26
CA TYR A 69 -1.56 -11.21 20.49
C TYR A 69 -3.08 -11.17 20.63
N VAL A 70 -3.79 -11.01 19.52
CA VAL A 70 -5.26 -10.88 19.48
C VAL A 70 -5.95 -12.25 19.35
N GLU A 71 -5.22 -13.29 18.95
CA GLU A 71 -5.72 -14.66 18.77
C GLU A 71 -6.21 -15.21 20.12
N GLY A 72 -7.48 -15.64 20.17
CA GLY A 72 -8.14 -16.12 21.38
C GLY A 72 -8.91 -15.08 22.18
N MET A 73 -8.94 -13.82 21.74
CA MET A 73 -9.76 -12.78 22.32
C MET A 73 -11.06 -12.61 21.51
N ASP A 74 -12.18 -13.06 22.04
CA ASP A 74 -13.48 -12.97 21.34
C ASP A 74 -13.91 -11.52 21.11
N GLN A 75 -13.74 -10.66 22.13
CA GLN A 75 -14.01 -9.23 22.06
C GLN A 75 -13.04 -8.43 22.92
N ILE A 76 -12.53 -7.34 22.38
CA ILE A 76 -11.64 -6.42 23.06
C ILE A 76 -12.36 -5.09 23.25
N MET A 77 -12.47 -4.66 24.51
CA MET A 77 -13.07 -3.35 24.83
C MET A 77 -12.01 -2.27 24.72
N LEU A 78 -12.11 -1.44 23.69
CA LEU A 78 -11.26 -0.26 23.55
C LEU A 78 -11.98 0.99 24.10
N PRO A 79 -11.28 1.85 24.89
CA PRO A 79 -11.90 3.02 25.55
C PRO A 79 -12.61 3.98 24.59
N VAL A 80 -12.14 4.07 23.33
CA VAL A 80 -12.67 5.02 22.33
C VAL A 80 -13.64 4.36 21.37
N PHE A 81 -13.43 3.06 21.04
CA PHE A 81 -14.14 2.37 19.96
C PHE A 81 -15.18 1.36 20.45
N GLY A 82 -15.24 1.08 21.77
CA GLY A 82 -16.15 0.10 22.35
C GLY A 82 -15.68 -1.34 22.15
N ALA A 83 -16.64 -2.28 22.09
CA ALA A 83 -16.35 -3.69 21.83
C ALA A 83 -15.98 -3.91 20.37
N MET A 84 -14.80 -4.46 20.13
CA MET A 84 -14.23 -4.75 18.80
C MET A 84 -13.82 -6.20 18.69
N GLU A 85 -14.01 -6.76 17.52
CA GLU A 85 -13.53 -8.08 17.13
C GLU A 85 -12.00 -8.06 16.97
N GLY A 86 -11.32 -9.19 17.21
CA GLY A 86 -9.86 -9.27 17.10
C GLY A 86 -9.28 -8.76 15.78
N TRP A 87 -9.93 -9.08 14.65
CA TRP A 87 -9.49 -8.59 13.35
C TRP A 87 -9.60 -7.07 13.18
N GLN A 88 -10.60 -6.42 13.81
CA GLN A 88 -10.75 -4.96 13.80
C GLN A 88 -9.63 -4.30 14.59
N VAL A 89 -9.30 -4.84 15.75
CA VAL A 89 -8.20 -4.37 16.61
C VAL A 89 -6.87 -4.49 15.88
N THR A 90 -6.65 -5.58 15.14
CA THR A 90 -5.47 -5.76 14.30
C THR A 90 -5.31 -4.61 13.29
N PHE A 91 -6.38 -4.22 12.59
CA PHE A 91 -6.32 -3.09 11.66
C PHE A 91 -6.05 -1.75 12.35
N VAL A 92 -6.59 -1.55 13.55
CA VAL A 92 -6.34 -0.32 14.33
C VAL A 92 -4.88 -0.26 14.78
N ILE A 93 -4.36 -1.33 15.37
CA ILE A 93 -2.97 -1.38 15.86
C ILE A 93 -1.97 -1.16 14.72
N ILE A 94 -2.17 -1.81 13.58
CA ILE A 94 -1.29 -1.67 12.41
C ILE A 94 -1.46 -0.28 11.75
N GLY A 95 -2.65 0.30 11.81
CA GLY A 95 -2.94 1.59 11.20
C GLY A 95 -2.33 2.78 11.95
N ILE A 96 -2.23 2.73 13.27
CA ILE A 96 -1.72 3.83 14.10
C ILE A 96 -0.29 4.24 13.69
N PRO A 97 0.70 3.35 13.58
CA PRO A 97 2.04 3.71 13.10
C PRO A 97 2.02 4.39 11.73
N GLY A 98 1.15 3.96 10.81
CA GLY A 98 1.00 4.57 9.50
C GLY A 98 0.54 6.03 9.57
N VAL A 99 -0.42 6.33 10.45
CA VAL A 99 -0.87 7.71 10.69
C VAL A 99 0.24 8.56 11.28
N LEU A 100 0.99 8.03 12.25
CA LEU A 100 2.13 8.74 12.85
C LEU A 100 3.21 9.07 11.82
N VAL A 101 3.57 8.10 10.97
CA VAL A 101 4.53 8.30 9.87
C VAL A 101 4.01 9.34 8.87
N SER A 102 2.71 9.33 8.55
CA SER A 102 2.11 10.33 7.66
C SER A 102 2.19 11.74 8.23
N ILE A 103 1.92 11.91 9.53
CA ILE A 103 2.06 13.20 10.22
C ILE A 103 3.52 13.64 10.23
N LEU A 104 4.44 12.73 10.55
CA LEU A 104 5.87 13.01 10.54
C LEU A 104 6.33 13.46 9.15
N MET A 105 5.88 12.78 8.10
CA MET A 105 6.20 13.14 6.72
C MET A 105 5.68 14.54 6.38
N LEU A 106 4.44 14.86 6.72
CA LEU A 106 3.86 16.20 6.51
C LEU A 106 4.62 17.30 7.25
N ALA A 107 5.16 17.00 8.44
CA ALA A 107 5.90 17.96 9.25
C ALA A 107 7.35 18.14 8.79
N THR A 108 7.97 17.13 8.19
CA THR A 108 9.43 17.11 7.91
C THR A 108 9.76 17.23 6.43
N VAL A 109 8.94 16.71 5.54
CA VAL A 109 9.19 16.68 4.10
C VAL A 109 8.59 17.91 3.44
N LYS A 110 9.43 18.75 2.87
CA LYS A 110 9.00 19.91 2.06
C LYS A 110 8.84 19.47 0.62
N GLU A 111 7.85 20.00 -0.08
CA GLU A 111 7.73 19.74 -1.51
C GLU A 111 8.92 20.39 -2.25
N PRO A 112 9.69 19.63 -3.05
CA PRO A 112 10.81 20.19 -3.79
C PRO A 112 10.31 21.12 -4.89
N ALA A 113 11.14 22.10 -5.26
CA ALA A 113 10.92 22.87 -6.48
C ALA A 113 10.99 21.91 -7.68
N ARG A 114 9.97 21.89 -8.52
CA ARG A 114 9.90 20.97 -9.66
C ARG A 114 10.97 21.29 -10.68
N ALA A 115 11.95 20.39 -10.83
CA ALA A 115 12.99 20.53 -11.81
C ALA A 115 12.42 20.25 -13.21
N GLY A 116 12.50 21.24 -14.10
CA GLY A 116 12.12 21.09 -15.52
C GLY A 116 10.69 21.45 -15.91
N VAL A 117 9.87 21.93 -14.99
CA VAL A 117 8.60 22.58 -15.33
C VAL A 117 8.89 24.05 -15.57
N VAL A 118 9.28 24.38 -16.80
CA VAL A 118 9.24 25.76 -17.28
C VAL A 118 7.76 26.10 -17.45
N ASP A 119 7.25 26.98 -16.64
CA ASP A 119 5.99 27.77 -16.74
C ASP A 119 4.97 27.27 -17.80
N GLN A 120 4.76 25.96 -17.84
CA GLN A 120 3.73 25.38 -18.67
C GLN A 120 2.47 25.29 -17.83
N ASP A 121 1.44 26.00 -18.27
CA ASP A 121 0.09 25.82 -17.75
C ASP A 121 -0.21 24.35 -17.56
N ALA A 122 -0.72 23.98 -16.39
CA ALA A 122 -1.07 22.58 -16.10
C ALA A 122 -1.98 22.04 -17.22
N ILE A 123 -1.57 20.92 -17.83
CA ILE A 123 -2.36 20.29 -18.90
C ILE A 123 -3.78 20.07 -18.40
N PRO A 124 -4.81 20.62 -19.06
CA PRO A 124 -6.18 20.47 -18.61
C PRO A 124 -6.58 19.00 -18.51
N VAL A 125 -7.23 18.60 -17.43
CA VAL A 125 -7.67 17.22 -17.19
C VAL A 125 -8.49 16.69 -18.39
N ARG A 126 -9.24 17.56 -19.08
CA ARG A 126 -9.99 17.23 -20.27
C ARG A 126 -9.11 16.72 -21.41
N GLU A 127 -7.97 17.34 -21.64
CA GLU A 127 -7.02 16.89 -22.69
C GLU A 127 -6.42 15.53 -22.34
N VAL A 128 -6.04 15.33 -21.08
CA VAL A 128 -5.54 14.05 -20.59
C VAL A 128 -6.59 12.96 -20.79
N THR A 129 -7.84 13.19 -20.39
CA THR A 129 -8.93 12.22 -20.53
C THR A 129 -9.23 11.93 -22.00
N GLN A 130 -9.21 12.95 -22.86
CA GLN A 130 -9.42 12.79 -24.30
C GLN A 130 -8.29 11.95 -24.94
N TYR A 131 -7.05 12.19 -24.58
CA TYR A 131 -5.90 11.42 -25.03
C TYR A 131 -5.99 9.94 -24.60
N LEU A 132 -6.32 9.69 -23.34
CA LEU A 132 -6.51 8.34 -22.81
C LEU A 132 -7.66 7.61 -23.55
N TRP A 133 -8.76 8.32 -23.81
CA TRP A 133 -9.91 7.76 -24.53
C TRP A 133 -9.59 7.38 -25.97
N GLN A 134 -8.84 8.23 -26.68
CA GLN A 134 -8.39 7.94 -28.05
C GLN A 134 -7.49 6.70 -28.13
N ARG A 135 -6.70 6.45 -27.08
CA ARG A 135 -5.76 5.32 -27.00
C ARG A 135 -6.22 4.20 -26.05
N ARG A 136 -7.51 4.17 -25.72
CA ARG A 136 -8.07 3.26 -24.71
C ARG A 136 -7.72 1.78 -24.93
N SER A 137 -7.61 1.31 -26.16
CA SER A 137 -7.28 -0.10 -26.45
C SER A 137 -5.89 -0.46 -25.92
N ALA A 138 -4.90 0.39 -26.15
CA ALA A 138 -3.54 0.18 -25.62
C ALA A 138 -3.50 0.25 -24.10
N TYR A 139 -4.14 1.27 -23.51
CA TYR A 139 -4.17 1.43 -22.05
C TYR A 139 -4.93 0.29 -21.36
N LEU A 140 -6.10 -0.07 -21.86
CA LEU A 140 -6.88 -1.17 -21.27
C LEU A 140 -6.14 -2.50 -21.40
N GLY A 141 -5.55 -2.81 -22.54
CA GLY A 141 -4.74 -4.01 -22.71
C GLY A 141 -3.57 -4.08 -21.72
N HIS A 142 -2.87 -2.96 -21.54
CA HIS A 142 -1.77 -2.87 -20.58
C HIS A 142 -2.23 -2.99 -19.13
N ILE A 143 -3.28 -2.26 -18.76
CA ILE A 143 -3.85 -2.30 -17.39
C ILE A 143 -4.36 -3.70 -17.06
N PHE A 144 -5.15 -4.32 -17.94
CA PHE A 144 -5.66 -5.68 -17.69
C PHE A 144 -4.53 -6.71 -17.63
N GLY A 145 -3.55 -6.62 -18.55
CA GLY A 145 -2.42 -7.54 -18.56
C GLY A 145 -1.61 -7.49 -17.26
N ILE A 146 -1.24 -6.29 -16.81
CA ILE A 146 -0.53 -6.11 -15.56
C ILE A 146 -1.39 -6.50 -14.36
N SER A 147 -2.67 -6.15 -14.36
CA SER A 147 -3.57 -6.49 -13.24
C SER A 147 -3.70 -8.00 -13.06
N ILE A 148 -3.86 -8.76 -14.16
CA ILE A 148 -3.91 -10.22 -14.11
C ILE A 148 -2.58 -10.80 -13.61
N PHE A 149 -1.45 -10.30 -14.11
CA PHE A 149 -0.14 -10.74 -13.66
C PHE A 149 0.06 -10.51 -12.15
N ILE A 150 -0.25 -9.31 -11.68
CA ILE A 150 -0.15 -8.96 -10.26
C ILE A 150 -1.11 -9.80 -9.42
N MET A 151 -2.33 -10.04 -9.89
CA MET A 151 -3.30 -10.90 -9.20
C MET A 151 -2.76 -12.32 -8.99
N VAL A 152 -2.11 -12.90 -10.00
CA VAL A 152 -1.47 -14.23 -9.88
C VAL A 152 -0.34 -14.20 -8.86
N VAL A 153 0.53 -13.19 -8.90
CA VAL A 153 1.63 -13.04 -7.93
C VAL A 153 1.09 -12.91 -6.50
N TYR A 154 0.07 -12.09 -6.28
CA TYR A 154 -0.58 -11.95 -4.96
C TYR A 154 -1.25 -13.25 -4.51
N ALA A 155 -1.94 -13.95 -5.41
CA ALA A 155 -2.56 -15.23 -5.10
C ALA A 155 -1.53 -16.26 -4.64
N LEU A 156 -0.40 -16.38 -5.34
CA LEU A 156 0.68 -17.28 -4.96
C LEU A 156 1.29 -16.92 -3.60
N ASN A 157 1.49 -15.63 -3.33
CA ASN A 157 2.04 -15.18 -2.04
C ASN A 157 1.08 -15.42 -0.87
N LEU A 158 -0.22 -15.19 -1.06
CA LEU A 158 -1.23 -15.36 0.00
C LEU A 158 -1.60 -16.82 0.26
N TRP A 159 -1.75 -17.60 -0.80
CA TRP A 159 -2.20 -18.99 -0.69
C TRP A 159 -1.07 -20.02 -0.63
N GLY A 160 0.14 -19.65 -1.06
CA GLY A 160 1.31 -20.52 -1.05
C GLY A 160 1.57 -21.15 0.31
N PRO A 161 1.73 -20.35 1.40
CA PRO A 161 1.93 -20.92 2.74
C PRO A 161 0.80 -21.86 3.16
N SER A 162 -0.45 -21.47 2.92
CA SER A 162 -1.61 -22.31 3.25
C SER A 162 -1.65 -23.61 2.47
N TYR A 163 -1.19 -23.59 1.22
CA TYR A 163 -1.08 -24.78 0.38
C TYR A 163 -0.05 -25.75 0.95
N PHE A 164 1.15 -25.26 1.31
CA PHE A 164 2.20 -26.10 1.88
C PHE A 164 1.79 -26.72 3.22
N ILE A 165 1.20 -25.93 4.11
CA ILE A 165 0.70 -26.44 5.40
C ILE A 165 -0.35 -27.53 5.21
N ARG A 166 -1.29 -27.36 4.28
CA ARG A 166 -2.39 -28.30 4.06
C ARG A 166 -1.97 -29.57 3.29
N THR A 167 -1.04 -29.44 2.36
CA THR A 167 -0.67 -30.53 1.46
C THR A 167 0.49 -31.39 2.02
N PHE A 168 1.41 -30.74 2.72
CA PHE A 168 2.61 -31.39 3.23
C PHE A 168 2.66 -31.47 4.75
N GLU A 169 1.58 -31.05 5.43
CA GLU A 169 1.46 -31.06 6.89
C GLU A 169 2.60 -30.31 7.61
N TYR A 170 3.19 -29.31 6.95
CA TYR A 170 4.21 -28.48 7.58
C TYR A 170 3.66 -27.76 8.81
N SER A 171 4.45 -27.71 9.86
CA SER A 171 4.16 -26.91 11.04
C SER A 171 4.24 -25.41 10.68
N ARG A 172 3.42 -24.59 11.34
CA ARG A 172 3.46 -23.12 11.16
C ARG A 172 4.80 -22.46 11.54
N SER A 173 5.70 -23.23 12.17
CA SER A 173 7.02 -22.79 12.60
C SER A 173 8.16 -23.26 11.68
N GLU A 174 7.87 -24.08 10.70
CA GLU A 174 8.76 -24.53 9.63
C GLU A 174 8.54 -23.71 8.36
#